data_32db8b42beffdfdb52470ad8f03bfd61
#
_entry.id   32db8b42beffdfdb52470ad8f03bfd61
#
_cell.length_a   1.000
_cell.length_b   1.000
_cell.length_c   1.000
_cell.angle_alpha   90.00
_cell.angle_beta   90.00
_cell.angle_gamma   90.00
#
_symmetry.space_group_name_H-M   'P 1'
#
loop_
_entity.id
_entity.type
_entity.pdbx_description
1 polymer ?
#
loop_
_entity_poly.entity_id
_entity_poly.type
_entity_poly.pdbx_seq_one_letter_code
_entity_poly.pdbx_strand_id
1 'polypeptide(L)'
;MKRKTIYLLQCIVVILLLACSEDDLQSLQAAFESDLQEVTIGESITFKDISTGEPSKWNWRFEGGEPETSILFSPNVVYNKPGVYSVTLSVGRGEEANEMVKEQYITVNYPSQITVDFSANKTTATNEDVISFKDLSKGYPNEWLWSFTPKEGGAVITSTEQNPQMTLSPGIYTIKLTAKNPKASSDKVREDYITVIDKNA
;
A
#
# COMPACT_ATOMS: atom_id res chain seq x y z
N MET A 1 -89.31 26.77 51.81
CA MET A 1 -87.87 26.56 51.98
C MET A 1 -87.28 26.00 50.67
N LYS A 2 -86.65 26.89 49.86
CA LYS A 2 -86.05 26.46 48.58
C LYS A 2 -84.53 26.47 48.71
N ARG A 3 -83.87 25.31 48.59
CA ARG A 3 -82.44 25.17 48.59
C ARG A 3 -81.88 25.52 47.19
N LYS A 4 -81.03 26.54 47.12
CA LYS A 4 -80.29 26.87 45.92
C LYS A 4 -79.03 26.02 45.84
N THR A 5 -78.91 25.16 44.83
CA THR A 5 -77.74 24.37 44.51
C THR A 5 -76.81 25.24 43.67
N ILE A 6 -75.62 25.51 44.16
CA ILE A 6 -74.58 26.25 43.48
C ILE A 6 -73.76 25.22 42.71
N TYR A 7 -73.72 25.27 41.39
CA TYR A 7 -72.85 24.53 40.53
C TYR A 7 -71.50 25.25 40.45
N LEU A 8 -70.48 24.61 41.03
CA LEU A 8 -69.11 25.04 40.93
C LEU A 8 -68.55 24.53 39.57
N LEU A 9 -68.37 25.41 38.60
CA LEU A 9 -67.77 25.09 37.30
C LEU A 9 -66.24 25.02 37.47
N GLN A 10 -65.70 23.82 37.57
CA GLN A 10 -64.25 23.60 37.56
C GLN A 10 -63.75 23.70 36.09
N CYS A 11 -63.09 24.81 35.72
CA CYS A 11 -62.32 24.93 34.51
C CYS A 11 -61.04 24.09 34.68
N ILE A 12 -61.00 22.90 34.08
CA ILE A 12 -59.77 22.11 33.94
C ILE A 12 -58.96 22.78 32.80
N VAL A 13 -57.93 23.53 33.17
CA VAL A 13 -56.94 24.01 32.23
C VAL A 13 -56.03 22.85 31.92
N VAL A 14 -56.23 22.22 30.78
CA VAL A 14 -55.26 21.22 30.25
C VAL A 14 -54.09 21.99 29.64
N ILE A 15 -53.02 22.11 30.39
CA ILE A 15 -51.74 22.60 29.87
C ILE A 15 -51.17 21.43 29.04
N LEU A 16 -51.33 21.49 27.73
CA LEU A 16 -50.53 20.67 26.81
C LEU A 16 -49.07 21.14 26.90
N LEU A 17 -48.28 20.48 27.69
CA LEU A 17 -46.82 20.53 27.58
C LEU A 17 -46.49 19.92 26.23
N LEU A 18 -46.31 20.74 25.20
CA LEU A 18 -45.52 20.38 24.03
C LEU A 18 -44.10 20.13 24.55
N ALA A 19 -43.82 18.89 24.90
CA ALA A 19 -42.43 18.43 25.02
C ALA A 19 -41.85 18.55 23.59
N CYS A 20 -41.19 19.68 23.31
CA CYS A 20 -40.24 19.73 22.24
C CYS A 20 -39.18 18.68 22.61
N SER A 21 -39.19 17.50 21.98
CA SER A 21 -38.04 16.65 21.98
C SER A 21 -36.93 17.47 21.31
N GLU A 22 -36.04 18.06 22.10
CA GLU A 22 -34.72 18.35 21.58
C GLU A 22 -34.28 17.01 21.03
N ASP A 23 -34.13 16.90 19.69
CA ASP A 23 -33.42 15.80 19.08
C ASP A 23 -32.07 15.83 19.76
N ASP A 24 -31.84 14.86 20.62
CA ASP A 24 -30.60 14.70 21.38
C ASP A 24 -29.55 14.29 20.33
N LEU A 25 -29.06 15.29 19.58
CA LEU A 25 -28.08 15.07 18.53
C LEU A 25 -26.89 14.38 19.16
N GLN A 26 -26.72 13.12 18.83
CA GLN A 26 -25.58 12.33 19.31
C GLN A 26 -24.29 13.12 19.04
N SER A 27 -23.42 13.21 20.04
CA SER A 27 -22.15 13.92 19.93
C SER A 27 -21.33 13.38 18.76
N LEU A 28 -20.69 14.29 18.01
CA LEU A 28 -19.84 13.92 16.90
C LEU A 28 -18.58 13.20 17.43
N GLN A 29 -18.41 11.93 17.05
CA GLN A 29 -17.26 11.11 17.43
C GLN A 29 -16.68 10.45 16.18
N ALA A 30 -15.43 10.77 15.84
CA ALA A 30 -14.72 10.14 14.73
C ALA A 30 -14.40 8.69 15.06
N ALA A 31 -14.71 7.81 14.14
CA ALA A 31 -14.34 6.39 14.20
C ALA A 31 -14.28 5.81 12.79
N PHE A 32 -13.37 4.86 12.57
CA PHE A 32 -13.26 4.20 11.27
C PHE A 32 -12.76 2.76 11.39
N GLU A 33 -12.96 2.02 10.34
CA GLU A 33 -12.43 0.66 10.16
C GLU A 33 -11.80 0.52 8.77
N SER A 34 -11.03 -0.56 8.57
CA SER A 34 -10.55 -0.99 7.26
C SER A 34 -10.87 -2.46 7.06
N ASP A 35 -11.01 -2.88 5.80
CA ASP A 35 -11.20 -4.28 5.43
C ASP A 35 -9.97 -5.14 5.76
N LEU A 36 -8.77 -4.56 5.66
CA LEU A 36 -7.48 -5.20 5.97
C LEU A 36 -6.61 -4.25 6.80
N GLN A 37 -5.79 -4.80 7.69
CA GLN A 37 -4.76 -4.07 8.44
C GLN A 37 -3.34 -4.57 8.11
N GLU A 38 -3.24 -5.71 7.45
CA GLU A 38 -1.99 -6.27 6.96
C GLU A 38 -2.14 -6.65 5.48
N VAL A 39 -1.25 -6.12 4.65
CA VAL A 39 -1.26 -6.31 3.20
C VAL A 39 0.17 -6.46 2.68
N THR A 40 0.30 -6.85 1.42
CA THR A 40 1.56 -6.77 0.67
C THR A 40 1.62 -5.49 -0.16
N ILE A 41 2.83 -5.06 -0.52
CA ILE A 41 3.06 -3.88 -1.36
C ILE A 41 2.18 -3.93 -2.61
N GLY A 42 1.47 -2.84 -2.89
CA GLY A 42 0.62 -2.68 -4.07
C GLY A 42 -0.80 -3.22 -3.93
N GLU A 43 -1.15 -3.87 -2.81
CA GLU A 43 -2.54 -4.23 -2.51
C GLU A 43 -3.35 -3.03 -2.03
N SER A 44 -4.64 -3.02 -2.33
CA SER A 44 -5.56 -1.95 -1.97
C SER A 44 -6.27 -2.26 -0.66
N ILE A 45 -6.41 -1.25 0.20
CA ILE A 45 -7.18 -1.27 1.43
C ILE A 45 -8.38 -0.34 1.29
N THR A 46 -9.55 -0.82 1.67
CA THR A 46 -10.77 0.00 1.76
C THR A 46 -10.96 0.47 3.19
N PHE A 47 -10.99 1.78 3.40
CA PHE A 47 -11.37 2.38 4.66
C PHE A 47 -12.84 2.75 4.65
N LYS A 48 -13.46 2.76 5.83
CA LYS A 48 -14.87 3.10 6.00
C LYS A 48 -15.05 3.93 7.26
N ASP A 49 -15.75 5.04 7.12
CA ASP A 49 -16.23 5.81 8.26
C ASP A 49 -17.31 5.03 9.02
N ILE A 50 -17.17 4.97 10.34
CA ILE A 50 -18.16 4.46 11.29
C ILE A 50 -18.40 5.46 12.44
N SER A 51 -18.17 6.74 12.17
CA SER A 51 -18.34 7.82 13.13
C SER A 51 -19.81 7.95 13.55
N THR A 52 -20.03 8.47 14.78
CA THR A 52 -21.36 8.80 15.29
C THR A 52 -21.61 10.29 15.20
N GLY A 53 -22.88 10.72 15.37
CA GLY A 53 -23.27 12.13 15.34
C GLY A 53 -23.44 12.69 13.94
N GLU A 54 -23.71 11.84 12.94
CA GLU A 54 -24.08 12.22 11.58
C GLU A 54 -23.10 13.20 10.91
N PRO A 55 -21.82 12.82 10.74
CA PRO A 55 -20.86 13.69 10.04
C PRO A 55 -21.30 13.96 8.60
N SER A 56 -21.04 15.17 8.13
CA SER A 56 -21.30 15.59 6.76
C SER A 56 -20.03 15.92 5.97
N LYS A 57 -18.86 15.86 6.64
CA LYS A 57 -17.55 16.13 6.05
C LYS A 57 -16.55 15.12 6.57
N TRP A 58 -15.67 14.68 5.68
CA TRP A 58 -14.57 13.76 5.97
C TRP A 58 -13.26 14.36 5.48
N ASN A 59 -12.20 14.15 6.24
CA ASN A 59 -10.85 14.48 5.85
C ASN A 59 -9.93 13.37 6.36
N TRP A 60 -9.51 12.51 5.46
CA TRP A 60 -8.60 11.41 5.73
C TRP A 60 -7.16 11.82 5.46
N ARG A 61 -6.26 11.27 6.26
CA ARG A 61 -4.82 11.30 6.02
C ARG A 61 -4.26 9.90 6.20
N PHE A 62 -3.58 9.42 5.15
CA PHE A 62 -2.95 8.11 5.09
C PHE A 62 -1.45 8.29 4.98
N GLU A 63 -0.72 8.10 6.09
CA GLU A 63 0.73 8.17 6.09
C GLU A 63 1.29 7.13 5.11
N GLY A 64 2.08 7.56 4.11
CA GLY A 64 2.68 6.70 3.10
C GLY A 64 1.72 6.02 2.12
N GLY A 65 0.42 6.31 2.18
CA GLY A 65 -0.61 5.78 1.29
C GLY A 65 -0.77 6.59 0.01
N GLU A 66 -1.40 6.01 -1.00
CA GLU A 66 -1.76 6.66 -2.24
C GLU A 66 -3.24 6.39 -2.55
N PRO A 67 -4.09 7.45 -2.55
CA PRO A 67 -3.78 8.84 -2.22
C PRO A 67 -3.41 9.06 -0.74
N GLU A 68 -2.59 10.09 -0.44
CA GLU A 68 -2.24 10.46 0.94
C GLU A 68 -3.41 11.08 1.71
N THR A 69 -4.40 11.63 1.02
CA THR A 69 -5.59 12.25 1.62
C THR A 69 -6.85 11.90 0.83
N SER A 70 -8.00 11.93 1.51
CA SER A 70 -9.31 11.74 0.86
C SER A 70 -10.41 12.49 1.63
N ILE A 71 -11.47 12.84 0.91
CA ILE A 71 -12.72 13.42 1.47
C ILE A 71 -13.92 12.47 1.30
N LEU A 72 -13.69 11.25 0.85
CA LEU A 72 -14.74 10.27 0.60
C LEU A 72 -15.16 9.59 1.91
N PHE A 73 -16.42 9.16 1.98
CA PHE A 73 -16.93 8.34 3.08
C PHE A 73 -16.19 6.98 3.19
N SER A 74 -15.84 6.41 2.05
CA SER A 74 -15.15 5.11 1.98
C SER A 74 -14.04 5.15 0.92
N PRO A 75 -12.83 5.62 1.25
CA PRO A 75 -11.70 5.67 0.32
C PRO A 75 -10.99 4.33 0.17
N ASN A 76 -10.41 4.13 -1.02
CA ASN A 76 -9.45 3.05 -1.29
C ASN A 76 -8.03 3.64 -1.34
N VAL A 77 -7.09 2.96 -0.71
CA VAL A 77 -5.69 3.41 -0.59
C VAL A 77 -4.75 2.25 -0.89
N VAL A 78 -3.68 2.52 -1.64
CA VAL A 78 -2.61 1.58 -1.95
C VAL A 78 -1.33 2.04 -1.26
N TYR A 79 -0.57 1.11 -0.69
CA TYR A 79 0.74 1.38 -0.10
C TYR A 79 1.83 0.76 -0.97
N ASN A 80 2.71 1.60 -1.51
CA ASN A 80 3.75 1.20 -2.46
C ASN A 80 5.12 0.95 -1.82
N LYS A 81 5.22 1.04 -0.49
CA LYS A 81 6.44 0.75 0.28
C LYS A 81 6.10 -0.08 1.50
N PRO A 82 7.00 -1.01 1.89
CA PRO A 82 6.81 -1.77 3.12
C PRO A 82 7.00 -0.86 4.33
N GLY A 83 6.27 -1.12 5.39
CA GLY A 83 6.32 -0.31 6.60
C GLY A 83 5.11 -0.49 7.49
N VAL A 84 5.05 0.31 8.53
CA VAL A 84 3.90 0.40 9.44
C VAL A 84 3.44 1.84 9.45
N TYR A 85 2.16 2.06 9.23
CA TYR A 85 1.61 3.37 8.90
C TYR A 85 0.42 3.73 9.78
N SER A 86 0.34 5.02 10.11
CA SER A 86 -0.77 5.62 10.85
C SER A 86 -1.86 6.11 9.89
N VAL A 87 -3.10 6.14 10.39
CA VAL A 87 -4.25 6.65 9.66
C VAL A 87 -5.00 7.62 10.55
N THR A 88 -5.36 8.78 9.99
CA THR A 88 -6.15 9.81 10.65
C THR A 88 -7.45 10.03 9.90
N LEU A 89 -8.56 10.14 10.63
CA LEU A 89 -9.84 10.62 10.13
C LEU A 89 -10.30 11.80 10.95
N SER A 90 -10.49 12.93 10.30
CA SER A 90 -11.22 14.08 10.87
C SER A 90 -12.60 14.15 10.24
N VAL A 91 -13.64 14.24 11.06
CA VAL A 91 -15.04 14.40 10.63
C VAL A 91 -15.60 15.72 11.09
N GLY A 92 -16.56 16.25 10.34
CA GLY A 92 -17.19 17.53 10.63
C GLY A 92 -18.69 17.53 10.42
N ARG A 93 -19.41 18.34 11.25
CA ARG A 93 -20.84 18.64 11.15
C ARG A 93 -21.06 20.11 11.53
N GLY A 94 -21.39 20.95 10.57
CA GLY A 94 -21.47 22.40 10.79
C GLY A 94 -20.12 22.97 11.25
N GLU A 95 -20.07 23.53 12.45
CA GLU A 95 -18.87 24.07 13.13
C GLU A 95 -18.17 23.02 14.02
N GLU A 96 -18.81 21.88 14.28
CA GLU A 96 -18.26 20.79 15.07
C GLU A 96 -17.27 19.98 14.26
N ALA A 97 -16.18 19.55 14.90
CA ALA A 97 -15.19 18.64 14.34
C ALA A 97 -14.69 17.67 15.41
N ASN A 98 -14.37 16.45 15.00
CA ASN A 98 -13.74 15.46 15.84
C ASN A 98 -12.72 14.67 15.03
N GLU A 99 -11.68 14.16 15.67
CA GLU A 99 -10.58 13.45 15.01
C GLU A 99 -10.27 12.13 15.72
N MET A 100 -9.97 11.11 14.92
CA MET A 100 -9.46 9.81 15.35
C MET A 100 -8.13 9.55 14.65
N VAL A 101 -7.09 9.27 15.44
CA VAL A 101 -5.80 8.78 14.95
C VAL A 101 -5.63 7.34 15.40
N LYS A 102 -5.32 6.46 14.46
CA LYS A 102 -4.86 5.09 14.75
C LYS A 102 -3.40 4.98 14.35
N GLU A 103 -2.54 5.03 15.36
CA GLU A 103 -1.11 4.84 15.18
C GLU A 103 -0.78 3.39 14.82
N GLN A 104 0.21 3.19 13.93
CA GLN A 104 0.69 1.87 13.53
C GLN A 104 -0.44 0.93 13.08
N TYR A 105 -1.44 1.46 12.40
CA TYR A 105 -2.68 0.75 12.11
C TYR A 105 -2.56 -0.18 10.90
N ILE A 106 -1.77 0.20 9.89
CA ILE A 106 -1.57 -0.59 8.68
C ILE A 106 -0.14 -1.13 8.62
N THR A 107 -0.01 -2.44 8.42
CA THR A 107 1.27 -3.12 8.19
C THR A 107 1.37 -3.54 6.73
N VAL A 108 2.40 -3.07 6.03
CA VAL A 108 2.67 -3.41 4.63
C VAL A 108 3.92 -4.27 4.55
N ASN A 109 3.78 -5.47 4.02
CA ASN A 109 4.84 -6.46 3.92
C ASN A 109 5.41 -6.59 2.50
N TYR A 110 6.62 -7.11 2.40
CA TYR A 110 7.13 -7.67 1.15
C TYR A 110 6.37 -8.93 0.78
N PRO A 111 6.15 -9.22 -0.53
CA PRO A 111 5.64 -10.51 -0.97
C PRO A 111 6.59 -11.65 -0.54
N SER A 112 6.01 -12.80 -0.21
CA SER A 112 6.74 -14.02 0.17
C SER A 112 7.27 -14.81 -1.04
N GLN A 113 7.11 -14.28 -2.26
CA GLN A 113 7.57 -14.92 -3.50
C GLN A 113 8.24 -13.90 -4.41
N ILE A 114 9.33 -14.34 -5.05
CA ILE A 114 10.00 -13.61 -6.13
C ILE A 114 10.02 -14.51 -7.37
N THR A 115 9.64 -13.95 -8.51
CA THR A 115 9.85 -14.57 -9.82
C THR A 115 11.01 -13.85 -10.49
N VAL A 116 12.15 -14.54 -10.65
CA VAL A 116 13.35 -13.95 -11.25
C VAL A 116 13.33 -14.11 -12.75
N ASP A 117 13.56 -13.03 -13.46
CA ASP A 117 13.82 -13.01 -14.90
C ASP A 117 14.74 -11.85 -15.27
N PHE A 118 15.40 -11.94 -16.43
CA PHE A 118 16.32 -10.93 -16.92
C PHE A 118 16.49 -10.98 -18.42
N SER A 119 17.07 -9.93 -18.99
CA SER A 119 17.46 -9.85 -20.39
C SER A 119 18.83 -9.20 -20.54
N ALA A 120 19.45 -9.37 -21.70
CA ALA A 120 20.60 -8.62 -22.15
C ALA A 120 20.25 -7.84 -23.42
N ASN A 121 20.91 -6.70 -23.65
CA ASN A 121 20.71 -5.90 -24.86
C ASN A 121 21.23 -6.62 -26.12
N LYS A 122 22.17 -7.57 -25.96
CA LYS A 122 22.71 -8.45 -27.01
C LYS A 122 23.14 -9.77 -26.40
N THR A 123 22.99 -10.88 -27.13
CA THR A 123 23.45 -12.23 -26.73
C THR A 123 24.69 -12.67 -27.49
N THR A 124 25.05 -11.96 -28.59
CA THR A 124 26.32 -12.09 -29.29
C THR A 124 26.98 -10.71 -29.30
N ALA A 125 28.24 -10.65 -28.90
CA ALA A 125 29.03 -9.43 -28.74
C ALA A 125 30.48 -9.68 -29.14
N THR A 126 31.25 -8.61 -29.30
CA THR A 126 32.71 -8.70 -29.36
C THR A 126 33.31 -8.36 -27.98
N ASN A 127 34.58 -8.65 -27.78
CA ASN A 127 35.32 -8.30 -26.55
C ASN A 127 35.51 -6.78 -26.31
N GLU A 128 35.06 -5.92 -27.25
CA GLU A 128 35.03 -4.45 -27.09
C GLU A 128 33.60 -3.94 -26.77
N ASP A 129 32.60 -4.77 -26.93
CA ASP A 129 31.21 -4.37 -26.71
C ASP A 129 30.84 -4.30 -25.23
N VAL A 130 30.12 -3.26 -24.86
CA VAL A 130 29.42 -3.20 -23.57
C VAL A 130 28.11 -3.96 -23.67
N ILE A 131 27.95 -4.97 -22.82
CA ILE A 131 26.72 -5.74 -22.67
C ILE A 131 25.98 -5.18 -21.45
N SER A 132 24.73 -4.76 -21.66
CA SER A 132 23.86 -4.25 -20.59
C SER A 132 22.82 -5.30 -20.22
N PHE A 133 22.79 -5.68 -18.96
CA PHE A 133 21.82 -6.61 -18.41
C PHE A 133 20.68 -5.85 -17.72
N LYS A 134 19.47 -6.35 -17.81
CA LYS A 134 18.28 -5.74 -17.21
C LYS A 134 17.57 -6.78 -16.36
N ASP A 135 17.35 -6.42 -15.08
CA ASP A 135 16.46 -7.16 -14.19
C ASP A 135 14.99 -7.00 -14.63
N LEU A 136 14.27 -8.10 -14.72
CA LEU A 136 12.84 -8.19 -15.04
C LEU A 136 12.07 -8.93 -13.95
N SER A 137 12.69 -9.11 -12.79
CA SER A 137 12.13 -9.85 -11.68
C SER A 137 10.88 -9.17 -11.11
N LYS A 138 9.96 -9.98 -10.59
CA LYS A 138 8.74 -9.55 -9.90
C LYS A 138 8.81 -9.95 -8.44
N GLY A 139 8.03 -9.29 -7.58
CA GLY A 139 8.00 -9.55 -6.14
C GLY A 139 8.86 -8.59 -5.32
N TYR A 140 9.16 -7.40 -5.88
CA TYR A 140 9.85 -6.30 -5.22
C TYR A 140 11.22 -6.70 -4.64
N PRO A 141 12.15 -7.28 -5.45
CA PRO A 141 13.51 -7.52 -5.00
C PRO A 141 14.21 -6.20 -4.70
N ASN A 142 15.08 -6.20 -3.71
CA ASN A 142 15.92 -5.08 -3.31
C ASN A 142 17.40 -5.46 -3.18
N GLU A 143 17.74 -6.72 -3.47
CA GLU A 143 19.10 -7.23 -3.55
C GLU A 143 19.24 -8.12 -4.78
N TRP A 144 20.38 -7.99 -5.47
CA TRP A 144 20.71 -8.74 -6.68
C TRP A 144 22.11 -9.33 -6.57
N LEU A 145 22.29 -10.53 -7.13
CA LEU A 145 23.60 -11.13 -7.35
C LEU A 145 23.61 -11.78 -8.73
N TRP A 146 24.35 -11.18 -9.61
CA TRP A 146 24.64 -11.72 -10.93
C TRP A 146 25.91 -12.56 -10.87
N SER A 147 25.94 -13.66 -11.65
CA SER A 147 27.10 -14.49 -11.88
C SER A 147 27.23 -14.76 -13.37
N PHE A 148 28.40 -14.47 -13.90
CA PHE A 148 28.79 -14.67 -15.30
C PHE A 148 29.87 -15.75 -15.33
N THR A 149 29.46 -16.97 -15.69
CA THR A 149 30.34 -18.17 -15.60
C THR A 149 30.81 -18.54 -17.00
N PRO A 150 32.14 -18.48 -17.30
CA PRO A 150 32.67 -18.90 -18.58
C PRO A 150 32.51 -20.43 -18.75
N LYS A 151 32.05 -20.89 -19.91
CA LYS A 151 31.83 -22.32 -20.24
C LYS A 151 33.12 -23.15 -20.21
N GLU A 152 34.17 -22.59 -20.75
CA GLU A 152 35.48 -23.25 -20.85
C GLU A 152 36.30 -23.25 -19.53
N GLY A 153 35.66 -22.78 -18.46
CA GLY A 153 36.31 -22.58 -17.18
C GLY A 153 36.95 -21.19 -17.04
N GLY A 154 37.41 -20.88 -15.83
CA GLY A 154 37.97 -19.58 -15.50
C GLY A 154 37.26 -18.94 -14.29
N ALA A 155 37.62 -17.70 -13.99
CA ALA A 155 37.01 -16.97 -12.86
C ALA A 155 35.58 -16.55 -13.17
N VAL A 156 34.67 -16.83 -12.23
CA VAL A 156 33.29 -16.31 -12.29
C VAL A 156 33.34 -14.82 -11.98
N ILE A 157 32.76 -14.03 -12.86
CA ILE A 157 32.55 -12.59 -12.66
C ILE A 157 31.21 -12.40 -11.94
N THR A 158 31.14 -11.48 -10.99
CA THR A 158 29.90 -11.19 -10.26
C THR A 158 29.59 -9.69 -10.24
N SER A 159 28.30 -9.33 -10.09
CA SER A 159 27.83 -7.97 -9.84
C SER A 159 26.63 -7.98 -8.89
N THR A 160 26.52 -6.93 -8.07
CA THR A 160 25.36 -6.70 -7.17
C THR A 160 24.47 -5.55 -7.65
N GLU A 161 24.78 -4.95 -8.78
CA GLU A 161 23.96 -3.93 -9.39
C GLU A 161 22.65 -4.52 -9.89
N GLN A 162 21.54 -3.79 -9.82
CA GLN A 162 20.28 -4.24 -10.40
C GLN A 162 20.39 -4.48 -11.91
N ASN A 163 21.05 -3.57 -12.62
CA ASN A 163 21.20 -3.60 -14.07
C ASN A 163 22.68 -3.39 -14.46
N PRO A 164 23.51 -4.42 -14.35
CA PRO A 164 24.95 -4.28 -14.59
C PRO A 164 25.27 -4.09 -16.06
N GLN A 165 26.36 -3.39 -16.31
CA GLN A 165 26.97 -3.22 -17.62
C GLN A 165 28.43 -3.68 -17.56
N MET A 166 28.84 -4.48 -18.54
CA MET A 166 30.22 -4.98 -18.57
C MET A 166 30.69 -5.36 -19.96
N THR A 167 31.98 -5.42 -20.12
CA THR A 167 32.69 -6.06 -21.23
C THR A 167 33.17 -7.42 -20.76
N LEU A 168 33.03 -8.45 -21.58
CA LEU A 168 33.48 -9.81 -21.26
C LEU A 168 34.58 -10.24 -22.22
N SER A 169 35.48 -11.10 -21.76
CA SER A 169 36.50 -11.73 -22.62
C SER A 169 35.84 -12.69 -23.63
N PRO A 170 36.53 -13.02 -24.75
CA PRO A 170 36.00 -14.00 -25.71
C PRO A 170 35.65 -15.33 -25.02
N GLY A 171 34.47 -15.88 -25.36
CA GLY A 171 33.95 -17.13 -24.76
C GLY A 171 32.46 -17.21 -24.74
N ILE A 172 31.93 -18.31 -24.23
CA ILE A 172 30.49 -18.55 -24.01
C ILE A 172 30.23 -18.48 -22.52
N TYR A 173 29.16 -17.81 -22.11
CA TYR A 173 28.84 -17.57 -20.69
C TYR A 173 27.45 -18.04 -20.32
N THR A 174 27.39 -18.78 -19.22
CA THR A 174 26.16 -19.01 -18.46
C THR A 174 25.95 -17.84 -17.51
N ILE A 175 24.73 -17.28 -17.52
CA ILE A 175 24.37 -16.16 -16.67
C ILE A 175 23.34 -16.62 -15.63
N LYS A 176 23.62 -16.31 -14.37
CA LYS A 176 22.69 -16.50 -13.25
C LYS A 176 22.38 -15.17 -12.61
N LEU A 177 21.11 -14.88 -12.37
CA LEU A 177 20.63 -13.83 -11.50
C LEU A 177 19.97 -14.47 -10.27
N THR A 178 20.40 -14.08 -9.09
CA THR A 178 19.69 -14.30 -7.83
C THR A 178 19.13 -12.95 -7.38
N ALA A 179 17.83 -12.91 -7.10
CA ALA A 179 17.16 -11.71 -6.60
C ALA A 179 16.46 -12.02 -5.27
N LYS A 180 16.51 -11.06 -4.32
CA LYS A 180 15.99 -11.24 -2.96
C LYS A 180 15.20 -10.02 -2.52
N ASN A 181 14.27 -10.25 -1.59
CA ASN A 181 13.71 -9.28 -0.68
C ASN A 181 13.77 -9.85 0.77
N PRO A 182 13.39 -9.12 1.83
CA PRO A 182 13.44 -9.62 3.20
C PRO A 182 12.60 -10.87 3.50
N LYS A 183 11.67 -11.25 2.62
CA LYS A 183 10.76 -12.40 2.79
C LYS A 183 11.06 -13.56 1.84
N ALA A 184 11.79 -13.34 0.74
CA ALA A 184 11.98 -14.34 -0.32
C ALA A 184 13.31 -14.18 -1.04
N SER A 185 13.80 -15.30 -1.60
CA SER A 185 14.93 -15.36 -2.52
C SER A 185 14.65 -16.37 -3.62
N SER A 186 15.01 -16.05 -4.86
CA SER A 186 14.89 -16.94 -6.00
C SER A 186 16.00 -16.66 -7.02
N ASP A 187 16.18 -17.56 -7.98
CA ASP A 187 17.18 -17.39 -9.03
C ASP A 187 16.68 -17.84 -10.41
N LYS A 188 17.34 -17.34 -11.44
CA LYS A 188 17.17 -17.71 -12.83
C LYS A 188 18.54 -17.97 -13.45
N VAL A 189 18.67 -19.08 -14.14
CA VAL A 189 19.86 -19.43 -14.93
C VAL A 189 19.51 -19.44 -16.40
N ARG A 190 20.37 -18.88 -17.24
CA ARG A 190 20.36 -19.02 -18.71
C ARG A 190 21.72 -19.55 -19.14
N GLU A 191 21.73 -20.83 -19.53
CA GLU A 191 22.95 -21.49 -19.98
C GLU A 191 23.32 -21.03 -21.39
N ASP A 192 24.63 -20.88 -21.64
CA ASP A 192 25.20 -20.48 -22.93
C ASP A 192 24.54 -19.21 -23.51
N TYR A 193 24.16 -18.29 -22.61
CA TYR A 193 23.31 -17.16 -22.95
C TYR A 193 24.05 -16.03 -23.69
N ILE A 194 25.33 -15.83 -23.39
CA ILE A 194 26.15 -14.79 -24.03
C ILE A 194 27.32 -15.45 -24.76
N THR A 195 27.48 -15.11 -26.02
CA THR A 195 28.65 -15.46 -26.82
C THR A 195 29.47 -14.22 -27.13
N VAL A 196 30.73 -14.19 -26.72
CA VAL A 196 31.66 -13.10 -27.01
C VAL A 196 32.73 -13.60 -27.98
N ILE A 197 32.87 -12.90 -29.09
CA ILE A 197 33.81 -13.17 -30.18
C ILE A 197 35.01 -12.25 -30.02
N ASP A 198 36.23 -12.78 -30.29
CA ASP A 198 37.39 -11.90 -30.42
C ASP A 198 37.26 -11.07 -31.70
N LYS A 199 37.26 -9.72 -31.54
CA LYS A 199 37.17 -8.81 -32.69
C LYS A 199 38.36 -8.90 -33.64
N ASN A 200 39.48 -9.41 -33.16
CA ASN A 200 40.74 -9.48 -33.91
C ASN A 200 41.09 -10.91 -34.38
N ALA A 201 40.18 -11.88 -34.27
CA ALA A 201 40.37 -13.26 -34.65
C ALA A 201 40.09 -13.52 -36.14
#